data_703bff5176694136209ca22fc6a561b5
#
_entry.id   703bff5176694136209ca22fc6a561b5
#
_cell.length_a   1.000
_cell.length_b   1.000
_cell.length_c   1.000
_cell.angle_alpha   90.00
_cell.angle_beta   90.00
_cell.angle_gamma   90.00
#
_symmetry.space_group_name_H-M   'P 1'
#
loop_
_entity.id
_entity.type
_entity.pdbx_description
1 polymer ?
#
loop_
_entity_poly.entity_id
_entity_poly.type
_entity_poly.pdbx_seq_one_letter_code
_entity_poly.pdbx_strand_id
1 'polypeptide(L)'
;MPNTTKKRRAGLHRGFPDNPEQFARAFVTGRLAGFTKDMRICLRGIRKRVNNRWVLTHAYFPALMSCCGMLEYLTGLYVGRTNGLGRREVTAYAIKYLPQPDYNADVIRILFDAFRNALAHRGIASGVWVDRHHATRGRRLTWKVFANATRPPIEVCVNEDVLKIDPPWPCRYTHRVHIRLGRLWLDIRNSANGYMADVVACQDLQKQFFQCMEELYPR
;
A
#
# COMPACT_ATOMS: atom_id res chain seq x y z
N MET A 1 39.03 15.16 41.66
CA MET A 1 37.63 14.92 41.43
C MET A 1 37.42 14.71 39.92
N PRO A 2 37.06 13.54 39.43
CA PRO A 2 36.88 13.32 38.01
C PRO A 2 35.53 13.84 37.58
N ASN A 3 35.57 14.68 36.56
CA ASN A 3 34.45 15.31 35.90
C ASN A 3 33.69 14.25 35.05
N THR A 4 32.60 13.72 35.57
CA THR A 4 31.70 12.81 34.83
C THR A 4 30.91 13.63 33.82
N THR A 5 31.47 13.82 32.65
CA THR A 5 30.75 14.29 31.48
C THR A 5 29.63 13.27 31.17
N LYS A 6 28.41 13.56 31.63
CA LYS A 6 27.20 12.92 31.16
C LYS A 6 27.17 13.05 29.64
N LYS A 7 27.53 11.99 28.90
CA LYS A 7 27.21 11.85 27.47
C LYS A 7 25.71 12.07 27.35
N ARG A 8 25.33 13.27 26.89
CA ARG A 8 23.96 13.52 26.43
C ARG A 8 23.65 12.43 25.42
N ARG A 9 22.67 11.57 25.69
CA ARG A 9 22.06 10.71 24.71
C ARG A 9 21.49 11.61 23.61
N ALA A 10 22.27 11.81 22.56
CA ALA A 10 21.81 12.49 21.37
C ALA A 10 20.69 11.62 20.78
N GLY A 11 19.46 12.16 20.75
CA GLY A 11 18.40 11.57 19.95
C GLY A 11 17.08 11.24 20.62
N LEU A 12 16.91 11.42 21.94
CA LEU A 12 15.57 11.39 22.53
C LEU A 12 15.09 12.84 22.68
N HIS A 13 14.24 13.27 21.79
CA HIS A 13 13.64 14.60 21.80
C HIS A 13 12.78 14.78 23.05
N ARG A 14 12.87 15.98 23.67
CA ARG A 14 11.98 16.35 24.79
C ARG A 14 10.53 16.22 24.35
N GLY A 15 9.77 15.31 24.98
CA GLY A 15 8.36 15.07 24.71
C GLY A 15 8.05 13.74 24.01
N PHE A 16 9.04 12.88 23.75
CA PHE A 16 8.77 11.48 23.42
C PHE A 16 8.34 10.71 24.66
N PRO A 17 7.46 9.69 24.49
CA PRO A 17 6.99 8.87 25.60
C PRO A 17 8.16 8.12 26.26
N ASP A 18 8.02 7.88 27.56
CA ASP A 18 9.02 7.14 28.35
C ASP A 18 9.26 5.72 27.82
N ASN A 19 8.26 5.16 27.12
CA ASN A 19 8.37 3.87 26.45
C ASN A 19 8.15 4.02 24.93
N PRO A 20 9.22 4.21 24.13
CA PRO A 20 9.15 4.38 22.69
C PRO A 20 8.51 3.19 21.96
N GLU A 21 8.76 1.96 22.43
CA GLU A 21 8.22 0.75 21.82
C GLU A 21 6.71 0.65 21.98
N GLN A 22 6.22 0.90 23.19
CA GLN A 22 4.79 0.92 23.48
C GLN A 22 4.08 2.00 22.68
N PHE A 23 4.68 3.19 22.57
CA PHE A 23 4.16 4.26 21.75
C PHE A 23 4.08 3.86 20.28
N ALA A 24 5.15 3.35 19.69
CA ALA A 24 5.18 2.96 18.28
C ALA A 24 4.10 1.91 17.99
N ARG A 25 3.97 0.91 18.86
CA ARG A 25 2.96 -0.13 18.75
C ARG A 25 1.54 0.44 18.83
N ALA A 26 1.25 1.27 19.81
CA ALA A 26 -0.07 1.90 19.97
C ALA A 26 -0.41 2.81 18.78
N PHE A 27 0.55 3.58 18.31
CA PHE A 27 0.39 4.48 17.17
C PHE A 27 0.05 3.73 15.88
N VAL A 28 0.83 2.71 15.51
CA VAL A 28 0.58 1.90 14.31
C VAL A 28 -0.75 1.16 14.42
N THR A 29 -1.07 0.61 15.60
CA THR A 29 -2.36 -0.07 15.85
C THR A 29 -3.54 0.89 15.65
N GLY A 30 -3.44 2.12 16.13
CA GLY A 30 -4.47 3.14 15.93
C GLY A 30 -4.68 3.48 14.46
N ARG A 31 -3.59 3.62 13.67
CA ARG A 31 -3.67 3.85 12.22
C ARG A 31 -4.27 2.66 11.48
N LEU A 32 -3.88 1.44 11.85
CA LEU A 32 -4.47 0.23 11.28
C LEU A 32 -5.96 0.08 11.59
N ALA A 33 -6.41 0.54 12.75
CA ALA A 33 -7.83 0.54 13.10
C ALA A 33 -8.64 1.47 12.18
N GLY A 34 -8.13 2.68 11.91
CA GLY A 34 -8.70 3.61 10.93
C GLY A 34 -8.74 3.00 9.54
N PHE A 35 -7.61 2.52 9.05
CA PHE A 35 -7.50 1.84 7.76
C PHE A 35 -8.48 0.65 7.64
N THR A 36 -8.60 -0.15 8.69
CA THR A 36 -9.56 -1.27 8.73
C THR A 36 -11.00 -0.81 8.62
N LYS A 37 -11.36 0.30 9.28
CA LYS A 37 -12.69 0.90 9.21
C LYS A 37 -13.00 1.37 7.79
N ASP A 38 -12.09 2.10 7.16
CA ASP A 38 -12.24 2.62 5.80
C ASP A 38 -12.38 1.47 4.79
N MET A 39 -11.54 0.44 4.89
CA MET A 39 -11.62 -0.73 4.03
C MET A 39 -12.94 -1.48 4.17
N ARG A 40 -13.46 -1.64 5.40
CA ARG A 40 -14.76 -2.27 5.63
C ARG A 40 -15.90 -1.48 4.98
N ILE A 41 -15.87 -0.14 5.05
CA ILE A 41 -16.85 0.73 4.40
C ILE A 41 -16.79 0.52 2.87
N CYS A 42 -15.60 0.59 2.28
CA CYS A 42 -15.41 0.43 0.84
C CYS A 42 -15.82 -0.95 0.32
N LEU A 43 -15.53 -2.02 1.08
CA LEU A 43 -15.75 -3.41 0.67
C LEU A 43 -17.14 -3.96 1.06
N ARG A 44 -17.87 -3.30 1.96
CA ARG A 44 -19.25 -3.69 2.31
C ARG A 44 -20.16 -3.69 1.10
N GLY A 45 -19.95 -2.76 0.18
CA GLY A 45 -20.77 -2.57 -1.01
C GLY A 45 -22.12 -1.93 -0.71
N ILE A 46 -22.71 -1.40 -1.75
CA ILE A 46 -24.04 -0.81 -1.75
C ILE A 46 -24.89 -1.57 -2.76
N ARG A 47 -26.09 -2.00 -2.35
CA ARG A 47 -27.06 -2.60 -3.28
C ARG A 47 -27.68 -1.50 -4.12
N LYS A 48 -27.57 -1.61 -5.42
CA LYS A 48 -28.16 -0.70 -6.40
C LYS A 48 -29.02 -1.48 -7.39
N ARG A 49 -30.15 -0.92 -7.76
CA ARG A 49 -31.01 -1.51 -8.81
C ARG A 49 -30.55 -1.00 -10.18
N VAL A 50 -30.15 -1.92 -11.04
CA VAL A 50 -29.72 -1.62 -12.42
C VAL A 50 -30.52 -2.57 -13.34
N ASN A 51 -31.21 -2.02 -14.30
CA ASN A 51 -32.05 -2.80 -15.25
C ASN A 51 -32.92 -3.86 -14.54
N ASN A 52 -33.65 -3.43 -13.51
CA ASN A 52 -34.52 -4.28 -12.67
C ASN A 52 -33.82 -5.42 -11.89
N ARG A 53 -32.48 -5.45 -11.83
CA ARG A 53 -31.71 -6.42 -11.05
C ARG A 53 -30.97 -5.70 -9.91
N TRP A 54 -30.92 -6.37 -8.76
CA TRP A 54 -30.09 -5.90 -7.65
C TRP A 54 -28.61 -6.23 -7.93
N VAL A 55 -27.77 -5.21 -7.98
CA VAL A 55 -26.33 -5.32 -8.17
C VAL A 55 -25.65 -4.78 -6.94
N LEU A 56 -24.64 -5.51 -6.44
CA LEU A 56 -23.77 -5.04 -5.37
C LEU A 56 -22.62 -4.25 -5.99
N THR A 57 -22.50 -2.99 -5.62
CA THR A 57 -21.42 -2.10 -6.05
C THR A 57 -20.49 -1.82 -4.88
N HIS A 58 -19.20 -1.78 -5.13
CA HIS A 58 -18.16 -1.51 -4.14
C HIS A 58 -17.36 -0.25 -4.52
N ALA A 59 -16.80 0.42 -3.52
CA ALA A 59 -15.92 1.57 -3.73
C ALA A 59 -14.48 1.08 -4.01
N TYR A 60 -14.25 0.43 -5.15
CA TYR A 60 -12.97 -0.22 -5.46
C TYR A 60 -11.79 0.75 -5.55
N PHE A 61 -11.95 1.91 -6.16
CA PHE A 61 -10.87 2.89 -6.30
C PHE A 61 -10.45 3.50 -4.97
N PRO A 62 -11.37 3.98 -4.12
CA PRO A 62 -11.01 4.41 -2.76
C PRO A 62 -10.36 3.29 -1.95
N ALA A 63 -10.84 2.05 -2.04
CA ALA A 63 -10.23 0.91 -1.35
C ALA A 63 -8.79 0.65 -1.83
N LEU A 64 -8.55 0.68 -3.14
CA LEU A 64 -7.22 0.49 -3.70
C LEU A 64 -6.27 1.62 -3.31
N MET A 65 -6.73 2.88 -3.33
CA MET A 65 -5.97 4.03 -2.85
C MET A 65 -5.63 3.93 -1.38
N SER A 66 -6.57 3.49 -0.54
CA SER A 66 -6.34 3.26 0.89
C SER A 66 -5.27 2.18 1.11
N CYS A 67 -5.28 1.09 0.32
CA CYS A 67 -4.25 0.06 0.36
C CYS A 67 -2.88 0.61 -0.04
N CYS A 68 -2.79 1.34 -1.14
CA CYS A 68 -1.53 1.96 -1.59
C CYS A 68 -1.02 2.98 -0.57
N GLY A 69 -1.89 3.85 -0.06
CA GLY A 69 -1.52 4.86 0.94
C GLY A 69 -1.04 4.24 2.24
N MET A 70 -1.68 3.15 2.73
CA MET A 70 -1.21 2.44 3.92
C MET A 70 0.14 1.77 3.68
N LEU A 71 0.36 1.20 2.49
CA LEU A 71 1.64 0.59 2.15
C LEU A 71 2.76 1.65 2.06
N GLU A 72 2.50 2.82 1.47
CA GLU A 72 3.42 3.95 1.47
C GLU A 72 3.69 4.47 2.88
N TYR A 73 2.65 4.58 3.71
CA TYR A 73 2.78 5.01 5.09
C TYR A 73 3.68 4.08 5.91
N LEU A 74 3.47 2.77 5.84
CA LEU A 74 4.32 1.77 6.51
C LEU A 74 5.75 1.79 5.96
N THR A 75 5.91 2.01 4.65
CA THR A 75 7.22 2.20 4.01
C THR A 75 7.93 3.43 4.55
N GLY A 76 7.22 4.56 4.71
CA GLY A 76 7.76 5.79 5.28
C GLY A 76 8.32 5.57 6.68
N LEU A 77 7.57 4.89 7.54
CA LEU A 77 8.02 4.52 8.88
C LEU A 77 9.26 3.60 8.83
N TYR A 78 9.29 2.67 7.88
CA TYR A 78 10.39 1.71 7.70
C TYR A 78 11.69 2.37 7.21
N VAL A 79 11.61 3.38 6.33
CA VAL A 79 12.79 4.07 5.80
C VAL A 79 13.14 5.36 6.55
N GLY A 80 12.29 5.81 7.48
CA GLY A 80 12.53 6.98 8.33
C GLY A 80 12.24 8.33 7.67
N ARG A 81 11.36 8.38 6.64
CA ARG A 81 11.00 9.64 5.96
C ARG A 81 9.62 9.56 5.32
N THR A 82 8.99 10.73 5.12
CA THR A 82 7.67 10.84 4.48
C THR A 82 7.75 11.25 3.01
N ASN A 83 8.81 11.96 2.65
CA ASN A 83 9.00 12.51 1.31
C ASN A 83 9.98 11.68 0.48
N GLY A 84 9.85 11.77 -0.85
CA GLY A 84 10.72 11.07 -1.79
C GLY A 84 10.60 9.54 -1.71
N LEU A 85 9.47 9.03 -1.23
CA LEU A 85 9.16 7.61 -1.28
C LEU A 85 8.86 7.21 -2.73
N GLY A 86 9.66 6.30 -3.24
CA GLY A 86 9.48 5.75 -4.58
C GLY A 86 9.16 4.28 -4.55
N ARG A 87 8.97 3.73 -5.74
CA ARG A 87 8.72 2.30 -5.93
C ARG A 87 9.80 1.42 -5.29
N ARG A 88 11.06 1.86 -5.27
CA ARG A 88 12.20 1.11 -4.70
C ARG A 88 12.00 0.84 -3.21
N GLU A 89 11.64 1.86 -2.47
CA GLU A 89 11.43 1.79 -1.02
C GLU A 89 10.21 0.92 -0.70
N VAL A 90 9.12 1.10 -1.44
CA VAL A 90 7.92 0.27 -1.26
C VAL A 90 8.18 -1.19 -1.61
N THR A 91 8.97 -1.46 -2.65
CA THR A 91 9.38 -2.83 -3.00
C THR A 91 10.22 -3.45 -1.89
N ALA A 92 11.17 -2.70 -1.30
CA ALA A 92 11.99 -3.19 -0.19
C ALA A 92 11.15 -3.58 1.04
N TYR A 93 10.19 -2.72 1.43
CA TYR A 93 9.24 -3.02 2.48
C TYR A 93 8.39 -4.26 2.15
N ALA A 94 7.84 -4.31 0.95
CA ALA A 94 6.95 -5.39 0.51
C ALA A 94 7.65 -6.76 0.49
N ILE A 95 8.89 -6.82 -0.04
CA ILE A 95 9.68 -8.06 -0.05
C ILE A 95 9.97 -8.55 1.36
N LYS A 96 10.19 -7.63 2.31
CA LYS A 96 10.51 -8.00 3.68
C LYS A 96 9.30 -8.45 4.49
N TYR A 97 8.15 -7.79 4.33
CA TYR A 97 7.02 -7.96 5.26
C TYR A 97 5.74 -8.51 4.65
N LEU A 98 5.59 -8.49 3.33
CA LEU A 98 4.43 -9.08 2.67
C LEU A 98 4.70 -10.54 2.25
N PRO A 99 3.66 -11.39 2.17
CA PRO A 99 3.83 -12.79 1.81
C PRO A 99 4.45 -12.98 0.42
N GLN A 100 5.59 -13.67 0.35
CA GLN A 100 6.23 -14.03 -0.90
C GLN A 100 5.72 -15.40 -1.43
N PRO A 101 5.66 -15.61 -2.75
CA PRO A 101 6.10 -14.73 -3.85
C PRO A 101 5.01 -13.74 -4.36
N ASP A 102 3.86 -13.64 -3.68
CA ASP A 102 2.70 -12.88 -4.13
C ASP A 102 2.99 -11.37 -4.35
N TYR A 103 3.99 -10.82 -3.65
CA TYR A 103 4.36 -9.39 -3.69
C TYR A 103 5.79 -9.17 -4.20
N ASN A 104 6.11 -9.75 -5.34
CA ASN A 104 7.39 -9.51 -5.99
C ASN A 104 7.49 -8.09 -6.60
N ALA A 105 8.69 -7.72 -7.07
CA ALA A 105 8.97 -6.40 -7.60
C ALA A 105 8.09 -6.01 -8.80
N ASP A 106 7.70 -6.97 -9.65
CA ASP A 106 6.84 -6.72 -10.81
C ASP A 106 5.41 -6.39 -10.37
N VAL A 107 4.86 -7.13 -9.41
CA VAL A 107 3.54 -6.89 -8.82
C VAL A 107 3.48 -5.51 -8.15
N ILE A 108 4.47 -5.15 -7.34
CA ILE A 108 4.54 -3.83 -6.70
C ILE A 108 4.65 -2.72 -7.76
N ARG A 109 5.44 -2.92 -8.80
CA ARG A 109 5.57 -1.99 -9.90
C ARG A 109 4.23 -1.75 -10.61
N ILE A 110 3.50 -2.81 -10.94
CA ILE A 110 2.18 -2.71 -11.57
C ILE A 110 1.20 -1.98 -10.65
N LEU A 111 1.18 -2.33 -9.37
CA LEU A 111 0.30 -1.69 -8.38
C LEU A 111 0.54 -0.17 -8.32
N PHE A 112 1.80 0.25 -8.33
CA PHE A 112 2.16 1.66 -8.21
C PHE A 112 2.05 2.42 -9.55
N ASP A 113 2.62 1.90 -10.63
CA ASP A 113 2.68 2.60 -11.90
C ASP A 113 1.31 2.64 -12.62
N ALA A 114 0.59 1.51 -12.62
CA ALA A 114 -0.69 1.42 -13.31
C ALA A 114 -1.88 1.97 -12.51
N PHE A 115 -1.85 1.84 -11.18
CA PHE A 115 -3.00 2.20 -10.34
C PHE A 115 -2.72 3.38 -9.42
N ARG A 116 -1.75 3.28 -8.48
CA ARG A 116 -1.52 4.32 -7.48
C ARG A 116 -1.26 5.68 -8.13
N ASN A 117 -0.33 5.77 -9.06
CA ASN A 117 0.01 7.03 -9.72
C ASN A 117 -1.16 7.56 -10.57
N ALA A 118 -1.87 6.69 -11.27
CA ALA A 118 -3.03 7.08 -12.07
C ALA A 118 -4.18 7.59 -11.20
N LEU A 119 -4.48 6.90 -10.10
CA LEU A 119 -5.54 7.29 -9.17
C LEU A 119 -5.20 8.57 -8.41
N ALA A 120 -3.94 8.71 -7.93
CA ALA A 120 -3.51 9.89 -7.19
C ALA A 120 -3.49 11.17 -8.04
N HIS A 121 -3.07 11.08 -9.30
CA HIS A 121 -2.89 12.25 -10.15
C HIS A 121 -4.07 12.55 -11.09
N ARG A 122 -4.89 11.56 -11.41
CA ARG A 122 -5.99 11.68 -12.37
C ARG A 122 -7.36 11.31 -11.79
N GLY A 123 -7.40 10.77 -10.57
CA GLY A 123 -8.63 10.27 -9.95
C GLY A 123 -9.21 9.01 -10.59
N ILE A 124 -8.63 8.53 -11.69
CA ILE A 124 -9.10 7.36 -12.44
C ILE A 124 -7.92 6.56 -12.99
N ALA A 125 -8.00 5.25 -12.88
CA ALA A 125 -7.06 4.35 -13.54
C ALA A 125 -7.35 4.31 -15.05
N SER A 126 -6.29 4.20 -15.87
CA SER A 126 -6.43 4.06 -17.32
C SER A 126 -7.14 2.74 -17.68
N GLY A 127 -8.02 2.73 -18.67
CA GLY A 127 -8.70 1.50 -19.12
C GLY A 127 -7.72 0.42 -19.58
N VAL A 128 -6.65 0.84 -20.28
CA VAL A 128 -5.51 0.00 -20.63
C VAL A 128 -4.24 0.76 -20.28
N TRP A 129 -3.35 0.12 -19.50
CA TRP A 129 -2.03 0.63 -19.19
C TRP A 129 -0.97 -0.09 -20.04
N VAL A 130 -0.10 0.67 -20.70
CA VAL A 130 0.98 0.11 -21.52
C VAL A 130 2.26 0.00 -20.69
N ASP A 131 2.75 -1.21 -20.51
CA ASP A 131 3.97 -1.49 -19.78
C ASP A 131 5.19 -1.02 -20.59
N ARG A 132 5.97 -0.13 -20.00
CA ARG A 132 7.19 0.42 -20.59
C ARG A 132 8.47 -0.13 -19.95
N HIS A 133 8.34 -1.03 -18.99
CA HIS A 133 9.49 -1.62 -18.32
C HIS A 133 10.26 -2.55 -19.26
N HIS A 134 11.59 -2.48 -19.23
CA HIS A 134 12.46 -3.18 -20.18
C HIS A 134 12.11 -4.68 -20.32
N ALA A 135 12.01 -5.41 -19.20
CA ALA A 135 11.78 -6.86 -19.20
C ALA A 135 10.36 -7.28 -19.62
N THR A 136 9.39 -6.36 -19.58
CA THR A 136 7.96 -6.64 -19.81
C THR A 136 7.34 -5.67 -20.80
N ARG A 137 8.20 -5.01 -21.59
CA ARG A 137 7.83 -4.00 -22.55
C ARG A 137 6.79 -4.50 -23.55
N GLY A 138 5.74 -3.72 -23.74
CA GLY A 138 4.70 -4.03 -24.72
C GLY A 138 3.49 -4.74 -24.12
N ARG A 139 3.54 -5.24 -22.87
CA ARG A 139 2.32 -5.71 -22.21
C ARG A 139 1.31 -4.57 -22.16
N ARG A 140 0.10 -4.86 -22.53
CA ARG A 140 -1.06 -3.96 -22.40
C ARG A 140 -2.00 -4.54 -21.37
N LEU A 141 -2.08 -3.91 -20.21
CA LEU A 141 -2.79 -4.43 -19.05
C LEU A 141 -4.13 -3.73 -18.89
N THR A 142 -5.19 -4.50 -18.78
CA THR A 142 -6.46 -4.07 -18.16
C THR A 142 -6.61 -4.70 -16.79
N TRP A 143 -7.68 -4.42 -16.04
CA TRP A 143 -7.85 -4.95 -14.68
C TRP A 143 -9.27 -5.37 -14.39
N LYS A 144 -9.39 -6.24 -13.41
CA LYS A 144 -10.63 -6.59 -12.75
C LYS A 144 -10.40 -6.60 -11.24
N VAL A 145 -11.22 -5.87 -10.51
CA VAL A 145 -11.11 -5.72 -9.07
C VAL A 145 -12.19 -6.51 -8.38
N PHE A 146 -11.82 -7.23 -7.33
CA PHE A 146 -12.69 -8.07 -6.52
C PHE A 146 -12.63 -7.68 -5.05
N ALA A 147 -13.74 -7.77 -4.34
CA ALA A 147 -13.82 -7.53 -2.92
C ALA A 147 -13.32 -8.71 -2.06
N ASN A 148 -13.17 -9.89 -2.64
CA ASN A 148 -12.82 -11.12 -1.93
C ASN A 148 -11.39 -11.13 -1.36
N ALA A 149 -11.09 -12.14 -0.54
CA ALA A 149 -9.81 -12.32 0.13
C ALA A 149 -9.05 -13.60 -0.31
N THR A 150 -9.33 -14.10 -1.52
CA THR A 150 -8.61 -15.27 -2.08
C THR A 150 -7.18 -14.90 -2.50
N ARG A 151 -6.29 -15.89 -2.59
CA ARG A 151 -4.91 -15.72 -3.11
C ARG A 151 -4.84 -16.07 -4.59
N PRO A 152 -3.86 -15.51 -5.31
CA PRO A 152 -2.98 -14.41 -4.91
C PRO A 152 -3.73 -13.07 -4.85
N PRO A 153 -3.23 -12.06 -4.08
CA PRO A 153 -3.88 -10.76 -3.98
C PRO A 153 -3.89 -9.98 -5.29
N ILE A 154 -2.83 -10.14 -6.08
CA ILE A 154 -2.66 -9.55 -7.40
C ILE A 154 -2.13 -10.63 -8.33
N GLU A 155 -2.80 -10.82 -9.46
CA GLU A 155 -2.49 -11.84 -10.44
C GLU A 155 -2.51 -11.23 -11.85
N VAL A 156 -1.47 -11.47 -12.62
CA VAL A 156 -1.37 -11.02 -14.01
C VAL A 156 -1.62 -12.22 -14.92
N CYS A 157 -2.79 -12.26 -15.53
CA CYS A 157 -3.19 -13.33 -16.42
C CYS A 157 -3.01 -12.91 -17.89
N VAL A 158 -2.50 -13.82 -18.72
CA VAL A 158 -2.58 -13.65 -20.18
C VAL A 158 -4.04 -13.75 -20.57
N ASN A 159 -4.56 -12.71 -21.21
CA ASN A 159 -5.95 -12.62 -21.62
C ASN A 159 -6.08 -11.58 -22.72
N GLU A 160 -5.79 -11.98 -23.95
CA GLU A 160 -5.86 -11.09 -25.11
C GLU A 160 -7.32 -10.88 -25.53
N ASP A 161 -7.73 -9.62 -25.61
CA ASP A 161 -9.08 -9.27 -26.04
C ASP A 161 -9.17 -7.76 -26.34
N VAL A 162 -10.37 -7.30 -26.65
CA VAL A 162 -10.67 -5.90 -26.92
C VAL A 162 -11.55 -5.37 -25.81
N LEU A 163 -11.05 -4.38 -25.08
CA LEU A 163 -11.86 -3.60 -24.16
C LEU A 163 -12.73 -2.65 -24.98
N LYS A 164 -14.01 -2.92 -25.03
CA LYS A 164 -14.99 -2.03 -25.63
C LYS A 164 -15.27 -0.90 -24.64
N ILE A 165 -14.82 0.29 -24.99
CA ILE A 165 -15.10 1.52 -24.24
C ILE A 165 -16.14 2.28 -25.06
N ASP A 166 -17.23 2.63 -24.44
CA ASP A 166 -18.28 3.41 -25.05
C ASP A 166 -18.19 4.88 -24.61
N PRO A 167 -18.11 5.81 -25.49
CA PRO A 167 -17.32 5.86 -26.72
C PRO A 167 -15.88 6.21 -26.45
N PRO A 168 -14.97 6.32 -27.37
CA PRO A 168 -15.16 6.32 -28.81
C PRO A 168 -14.45 5.17 -29.56
N TRP A 169 -13.56 4.38 -28.92
CA TRP A 169 -12.82 3.36 -29.63
C TRP A 169 -12.40 2.16 -28.74
N PRO A 170 -12.40 0.96 -29.31
CA PRO A 170 -11.95 -0.24 -28.62
C PRO A 170 -10.43 -0.21 -28.41
N CYS A 171 -9.99 -0.61 -27.22
CA CYS A 171 -8.57 -0.76 -26.90
C CYS A 171 -8.20 -2.23 -26.77
N ARG A 172 -7.18 -2.68 -27.52
CA ARG A 172 -6.62 -4.03 -27.33
C ARG A 172 -5.79 -4.10 -26.07
N TYR A 173 -5.91 -5.22 -25.35
CA TYR A 173 -5.05 -5.57 -24.24
C TYR A 173 -4.52 -7.01 -24.39
N THR A 174 -3.42 -7.33 -23.74
CA THR A 174 -2.76 -8.64 -23.80
C THR A 174 -2.82 -9.36 -22.46
N HIS A 175 -3.02 -8.63 -21.37
CA HIS A 175 -3.05 -9.20 -20.02
C HIS A 175 -4.15 -8.54 -19.20
N ARG A 176 -4.70 -9.30 -18.27
CA ARG A 176 -5.65 -8.80 -17.28
C ARG A 176 -5.06 -8.95 -15.88
N VAL A 177 -5.06 -7.86 -15.13
CA VAL A 177 -4.65 -7.85 -13.73
C VAL A 177 -5.89 -8.08 -12.86
N HIS A 178 -5.89 -9.15 -12.10
CA HIS A 178 -6.90 -9.40 -11.08
C HIS A 178 -6.41 -8.87 -9.75
N ILE A 179 -7.17 -7.98 -9.12
CA ILE A 179 -6.85 -7.36 -7.82
C ILE A 179 -7.90 -7.79 -6.83
N ARG A 180 -7.49 -8.53 -5.80
CA ARG A 180 -8.36 -9.02 -4.72
C ARG A 180 -8.15 -8.15 -3.47
N LEU A 181 -8.93 -7.09 -3.36
CA LEU A 181 -8.76 -6.03 -2.34
C LEU A 181 -8.85 -6.56 -0.91
N GLY A 182 -9.75 -7.52 -0.66
CA GLY A 182 -9.85 -8.12 0.67
C GLY A 182 -8.55 -8.83 1.08
N ARG A 183 -7.88 -9.51 0.14
CA ARG A 183 -6.59 -10.15 0.42
C ARG A 183 -5.46 -9.13 0.56
N LEU A 184 -5.37 -8.17 -0.37
CA LEU A 184 -4.39 -7.09 -0.32
C LEU A 184 -4.46 -6.33 1.02
N TRP A 185 -5.67 -5.95 1.45
CA TRP A 185 -5.89 -5.33 2.75
C TRP A 185 -5.41 -6.17 3.93
N LEU A 186 -5.76 -7.47 3.96
CA LEU A 186 -5.36 -8.38 5.04
C LEU A 186 -3.84 -8.52 5.10
N ASP A 187 -3.18 -8.65 3.97
CA ASP A 187 -1.72 -8.82 3.91
C ASP A 187 -1.00 -7.54 4.35
N ILE A 188 -1.44 -6.35 3.93
CA ILE A 188 -0.89 -5.07 4.39
C ILE A 188 -1.09 -4.92 5.91
N ARG A 189 -2.27 -5.23 6.43
CA ARG A 189 -2.51 -5.19 7.87
C ARG A 189 -1.60 -6.14 8.65
N ASN A 190 -1.42 -7.35 8.14
CA ASN A 190 -0.59 -8.35 8.81
C ASN A 190 0.91 -8.01 8.70
N SER A 191 1.36 -7.39 7.60
CA SER A 191 2.75 -6.94 7.45
C SER A 191 3.16 -5.92 8.51
N ALA A 192 2.22 -5.08 8.96
CA ALA A 192 2.47 -4.12 10.02
C ALA A 192 2.81 -4.79 11.36
N ASN A 193 2.26 -5.99 11.65
CA ASN A 193 2.62 -6.73 12.85
C ASN A 193 4.08 -7.23 12.81
N GLY A 194 4.53 -7.75 11.65
CA GLY A 194 5.92 -8.15 11.45
C GLY A 194 6.88 -6.96 11.55
N TYR A 195 6.52 -5.84 10.90
CA TYR A 195 7.28 -4.61 11.00
C TYR A 195 7.40 -4.11 12.45
N MET A 196 6.30 -4.11 13.23
CA MET A 196 6.32 -3.68 14.62
C MET A 196 7.14 -4.61 15.53
N ALA A 197 7.17 -5.91 15.25
CA ALA A 197 8.06 -6.83 15.96
C ALA A 197 9.54 -6.46 15.72
N ASP A 198 9.91 -6.15 14.47
CA ASP A 198 11.26 -5.73 14.13
C ASP A 198 11.61 -4.35 14.75
N VAL A 199 10.67 -3.38 14.78
CA VAL A 199 10.89 -2.08 15.43
C VAL A 199 11.19 -2.24 16.91
N VAL A 200 10.51 -3.15 17.60
CA VAL A 200 10.79 -3.45 19.02
C VAL A 200 12.17 -4.07 19.20
N ALA A 201 12.60 -4.93 18.29
CA ALA A 201 13.86 -5.67 18.39
C ALA A 201 15.09 -4.90 17.86
N CYS A 202 14.91 -3.86 17.02
CA CYS A 202 15.99 -3.21 16.27
C CYS A 202 16.03 -1.69 16.50
N GLN A 203 17.09 -1.21 17.16
CA GLN A 203 17.27 0.22 17.45
C GLN A 203 17.32 1.10 16.20
N ASP A 204 17.86 0.61 15.07
CA ASP A 204 17.94 1.39 13.85
C ASP A 204 16.54 1.57 13.23
N LEU A 205 15.69 0.56 13.29
CA LEU A 205 14.30 0.70 12.88
C LEU A 205 13.51 1.61 13.83
N GLN A 206 13.80 1.62 15.13
CA GLN A 206 13.22 2.59 16.06
C GLN A 206 13.61 4.02 15.69
N LYS A 207 14.90 4.27 15.39
CA LYS A 207 15.35 5.59 14.94
C LYS A 207 14.63 6.04 13.66
N GLN A 208 14.55 5.16 12.67
CA GLN A 208 13.83 5.44 11.42
C GLN A 208 12.35 5.74 11.68
N PHE A 209 11.68 4.93 12.50
CA PHE A 209 10.30 5.17 12.90
C PHE A 209 10.11 6.58 13.47
N PHE A 210 10.93 6.97 14.46
CA PHE A 210 10.79 8.28 15.11
C PHE A 210 11.21 9.43 14.21
N GLN A 211 12.19 9.25 13.33
CA GLN A 211 12.55 10.23 12.32
C GLN A 211 11.39 10.53 11.38
N CYS A 212 10.70 9.49 10.89
CA CYS A 212 9.49 9.66 10.09
C CYS A 212 8.37 10.36 10.88
N MET A 213 8.23 10.04 12.18
CA MET A 213 7.25 10.69 13.04
C MET A 213 7.50 12.19 13.20
N GLU A 214 8.75 12.63 13.28
CA GLU A 214 9.11 14.05 13.35
C GLU A 214 8.75 14.80 12.06
N GLU A 215 8.92 14.16 10.90
CA GLU A 215 8.47 14.74 9.62
C GLU A 215 6.94 14.81 9.53
N LEU A 216 6.22 13.80 10.04
CA LEU A 216 4.75 13.77 10.02
C LEU A 216 4.12 14.77 10.99
N TYR A 217 4.78 15.03 12.11
CA TYR A 217 4.30 15.88 13.20
C TYR A 217 5.39 16.87 13.61
N PRO A 218 5.74 17.83 12.75
CA PRO A 218 6.72 18.85 13.08
C PRO A 218 6.25 19.70 14.27
N ARG A 219 7.19 20.08 15.12
CA ARG A 219 6.95 20.91 16.31
C ARG A 219 6.93 22.38 15.96
#